data_f869f99d8fc5b141a63ebf38749390e9
#
_entry.id   f869f99d8fc5b141a63ebf38749390e9
#
_cell.length_a   1.000
_cell.length_b   1.000
_cell.length_c   1.000
_cell.angle_alpha   90.00
_cell.angle_beta   90.00
_cell.angle_gamma   90.00
#
_symmetry.space_group_name_H-M   'P 1'
#
loop_
_entity.id
_entity.type
_entity.pdbx_description
1 polymer ?
#
loop_
_entity_poly.entity_id
_entity_poly.type
_entity_poly.pdbx_seq_one_letter_code
_entity_poly.pdbx_strand_id
1 'polypeptide(L)'
;PAPYGVQRRMSPSDDRIEQLKEWMEHDAIDNPPNLLYVSHNEGSNAERMGIKSLFYDKPWAAVNNERVPYHMFLSTLSNSKFMICPVGNAIDCHRNWEVLYMRRVPVMKRHPYLEKLFENYPVLFVDKYSDVTKDLLIANDHLFQQALEMNLSDLTLPKFFDNIVNRYVNT
;
A
#
# COMPACT_ATOMS: atom_id res chain seq x y z
N PRO A 1 15.20 10.86 -8.46
CA PRO A 1 13.88 11.45 -8.31
C PRO A 1 13.23 10.94 -7.03
N ALA A 2 12.52 11.82 -6.30
CA ALA A 2 11.81 11.37 -5.10
C ALA A 2 10.61 10.48 -5.52
N PRO A 3 10.33 9.38 -4.78
CA PRO A 3 9.16 8.56 -5.01
C PRO A 3 7.88 9.37 -4.87
N TYR A 4 6.91 9.14 -5.77
CA TYR A 4 5.59 9.76 -5.69
C TYR A 4 4.84 9.27 -4.45
N GLY A 5 4.12 10.15 -3.76
CA GLY A 5 3.23 9.80 -2.65
C GLY A 5 3.91 9.44 -1.32
N VAL A 6 5.23 9.39 -1.25
CA VAL A 6 5.92 9.14 0.03
C VAL A 6 5.94 10.41 0.87
N GLN A 7 5.37 10.33 2.06
CA GLN A 7 5.33 11.47 2.98
C GLN A 7 6.73 11.78 3.53
N ARG A 8 7.27 12.92 3.15
CA ARG A 8 8.41 13.52 3.82
C ARG A 8 7.91 14.32 5.02
N ARG A 9 8.30 13.93 6.23
CA ARG A 9 8.11 14.83 7.38
C ARG A 9 9.03 16.02 7.21
N MET A 10 8.59 17.21 7.64
CA MET A 10 9.38 18.45 7.58
C MET A 10 10.51 18.48 8.66
N SER A 11 11.00 17.31 9.07
CA SER A 11 12.12 17.18 9.99
C SER A 11 13.39 16.81 9.24
N PRO A 12 14.52 17.49 9.48
CA PRO A 12 15.81 17.12 8.88
C PRO A 12 16.27 15.69 9.22
N SER A 13 15.71 15.07 10.27
CA SER A 13 16.01 13.71 10.70
C SER A 13 15.05 12.66 10.16
N ASP A 14 14.17 13.00 9.22
CA ASP A 14 13.26 12.02 8.62
C ASP A 14 13.94 11.31 7.45
N ASP A 15 14.44 10.12 7.71
CA ASP A 15 15.16 9.24 6.78
C ASP A 15 14.27 8.19 6.09
N ARG A 16 12.94 8.36 6.14
CA ARG A 16 11.99 7.38 5.60
C ARG A 16 12.13 7.15 4.10
N ILE A 17 12.47 8.19 3.35
CA ILE A 17 12.67 8.05 1.91
C ILE A 17 13.90 7.19 1.65
N GLU A 18 14.97 7.42 2.39
CA GLU A 18 16.21 6.66 2.32
C GLU A 18 15.96 5.20 2.73
N GLN A 19 15.28 4.96 3.85
CA GLN A 19 14.89 3.62 4.28
C GLN A 19 14.03 2.92 3.22
N LEU A 20 13.02 3.58 2.65
CA LEU A 20 12.20 2.99 1.60
C LEU A 20 13.02 2.64 0.36
N LYS A 21 13.93 3.51 -0.07
CA LYS A 21 14.81 3.23 -1.22
C LYS A 21 15.70 2.01 -0.97
N GLU A 22 16.29 1.92 0.21
CA GLU A 22 17.09 0.77 0.63
C GLU A 22 16.28 -0.53 0.51
N TRP A 23 15.03 -0.53 1.00
CA TRP A 23 14.14 -1.69 0.86
C TRP A 23 13.73 -1.98 -0.58
N MET A 24 13.57 -0.96 -1.44
CA MET A 24 13.25 -1.14 -2.86
C MET A 24 14.39 -1.80 -3.65
N GLU A 25 15.64 -1.68 -3.19
CA GLU A 25 16.84 -2.29 -3.81
C GLU A 25 16.98 -3.77 -3.47
N HIS A 26 16.29 -4.25 -2.43
CA HIS A 26 16.27 -5.67 -2.08
C HIS A 26 15.30 -6.45 -2.97
N ASP A 27 15.61 -7.71 -3.22
CA ASP A 27 14.70 -8.60 -3.92
C ASP A 27 13.40 -8.76 -3.13
N ALA A 28 12.29 -8.66 -3.82
CA ALA A 28 10.98 -8.84 -3.20
C ALA A 28 10.79 -10.29 -2.74
N ILE A 29 10.26 -10.49 -1.54
CA ILE A 29 9.95 -11.84 -1.04
C ILE A 29 8.75 -12.39 -1.80
N ASP A 30 8.95 -13.45 -2.57
CA ASP A 30 7.93 -14.07 -3.44
C ASP A 30 6.90 -14.89 -2.67
N ASN A 31 7.29 -15.44 -1.52
CA ASN A 31 6.40 -16.23 -0.68
C ASN A 31 6.42 -15.74 0.78
N PRO A 32 5.88 -14.56 1.06
CA PRO A 32 5.87 -14.02 2.41
C PRO A 32 4.93 -14.80 3.33
N PRO A 33 5.25 -14.92 4.64
CA PRO A 33 4.50 -15.74 5.59
C PRO A 33 3.08 -15.23 5.88
N ASN A 34 2.85 -13.93 5.73
CA ASN A 34 1.54 -13.33 6.01
C ASN A 34 0.78 -13.06 4.71
N LEU A 35 -0.52 -13.34 4.70
CA LEU A 35 -1.37 -12.89 3.60
C LEU A 35 -1.69 -11.41 3.71
N LEU A 36 -1.95 -10.91 4.92
CA LEU A 36 -2.41 -9.54 5.15
C LEU A 36 -1.59 -8.83 6.20
N TYR A 37 -1.32 -7.55 5.99
CA TYR A 37 -0.81 -6.63 7.00
C TYR A 37 -1.83 -5.54 7.31
N VAL A 38 -2.03 -5.24 8.60
CA VAL A 38 -2.95 -4.20 9.09
C VAL A 38 -2.20 -3.26 10.03
N SER A 39 -1.90 -2.06 9.55
CA SER A 39 -1.16 -1.06 10.33
C SER A 39 -1.54 0.36 9.94
N HIS A 40 -2.37 1.01 10.75
CA HIS A 40 -2.78 2.39 10.57
C HIS A 40 -3.10 3.06 11.91
N ASN A 41 -3.11 4.39 11.92
CA ASN A 41 -3.57 5.15 13.09
C ASN A 41 -5.10 5.34 12.96
N GLU A 42 -5.86 4.82 13.91
CA GLU A 42 -7.32 4.93 13.90
C GLU A 42 -7.81 6.35 14.15
N GLY A 43 -7.06 7.17 14.90
CA GLY A 43 -7.43 8.54 15.22
C GLY A 43 -7.33 9.55 14.06
N SER A 44 -6.81 9.16 12.89
CA SER A 44 -6.65 10.08 11.76
C SER A 44 -7.88 10.21 10.87
N ASN A 45 -8.82 9.26 10.94
CA ASN A 45 -10.08 9.27 10.19
C ASN A 45 -11.07 8.32 10.84
N ALA A 46 -12.34 8.73 10.94
CA ALA A 46 -13.39 7.92 11.55
C ALA A 46 -13.60 6.57 10.85
N GLU A 47 -13.40 6.49 9.54
CA GLU A 47 -13.52 5.23 8.78
C GLU A 47 -12.47 4.18 9.15
N ARG A 48 -11.41 4.56 9.88
CA ARG A 48 -10.36 3.64 10.34
C ARG A 48 -10.70 2.91 11.63
N MET A 49 -11.69 3.44 12.37
CA MET A 49 -12.06 2.87 13.66
C MET A 49 -12.61 1.45 13.50
N GLY A 50 -12.09 0.54 14.31
CA GLY A 50 -12.54 -0.86 14.34
C GLY A 50 -12.05 -1.74 13.19
N ILE A 51 -11.32 -1.23 12.18
CA ILE A 51 -10.79 -2.08 11.10
C ILE A 51 -9.81 -3.12 11.65
N LYS A 52 -8.94 -2.74 12.57
CA LYS A 52 -7.97 -3.68 13.16
C LYS A 52 -8.65 -4.85 13.86
N SER A 53 -9.76 -4.60 14.56
CA SER A 53 -10.48 -5.62 15.32
C SER A 53 -11.06 -6.74 14.44
N LEU A 54 -11.25 -6.49 13.13
CA LEU A 54 -11.68 -7.51 12.17
C LEU A 54 -10.63 -8.61 11.95
N PHE A 55 -9.37 -8.34 12.32
CA PHE A 55 -8.23 -9.19 11.93
C PHE A 55 -7.37 -9.70 13.10
N TYR A 56 -7.67 -9.34 14.36
CA TYR A 56 -6.85 -9.76 15.51
C TYR A 56 -6.79 -11.28 15.72
N ASP A 57 -7.85 -11.98 15.40
CA ASP A 57 -7.99 -13.44 15.58
C ASP A 57 -7.61 -14.22 14.31
N LYS A 58 -7.07 -13.57 13.29
CA LYS A 58 -6.77 -14.18 12.00
C LYS A 58 -5.29 -14.58 11.92
N PRO A 59 -4.94 -15.89 11.94
CA PRO A 59 -3.53 -16.34 11.92
C PRO A 59 -2.81 -16.01 10.61
N TRP A 60 -3.52 -15.60 9.56
CA TRP A 60 -2.98 -15.19 8.26
C TRP A 60 -2.76 -13.67 8.15
N ALA A 61 -3.05 -12.90 9.21
CA ALA A 61 -2.92 -11.45 9.24
C ALA A 61 -1.92 -11.01 10.33
N ALA A 62 -0.97 -10.15 9.95
CA ALA A 62 -0.13 -9.42 10.90
C ALA A 62 -0.82 -8.09 11.25
N VAL A 63 -1.10 -7.85 12.53
CA VAL A 63 -1.82 -6.65 12.98
C VAL A 63 -0.97 -5.87 13.97
N ASN A 64 -0.67 -4.61 13.67
CA ASN A 64 -0.02 -3.69 14.61
C ASN A 64 -1.06 -2.90 15.39
N ASN A 65 -1.12 -3.13 16.69
CA ASN A 65 -2.01 -2.40 17.61
C ASN A 65 -1.52 -0.98 17.86
N GLU A 66 -0.21 -0.81 17.91
CA GLU A 66 0.46 0.44 18.22
C GLU A 66 1.26 0.96 17.02
N ARG A 67 1.76 2.17 17.18
CA ARG A 67 2.67 2.75 16.20
C ARG A 67 4.04 2.07 16.33
N VAL A 68 4.54 1.55 15.22
CA VAL A 68 5.86 0.94 15.12
C VAL A 68 6.86 1.88 14.42
N PRO A 69 8.17 1.75 14.68
CA PRO A 69 9.21 2.39 13.89
C PRO A 69 9.08 2.07 12.39
N TYR A 70 9.51 2.99 11.54
CA TYR A 70 9.27 2.86 10.09
C TYR A 70 9.97 1.64 9.48
N HIS A 71 11.19 1.33 9.87
CA HIS A 71 11.90 0.13 9.42
C HIS A 71 11.16 -1.17 9.80
N MET A 72 10.55 -1.24 10.99
CA MET A 72 9.73 -2.38 11.40
C MET A 72 8.44 -2.48 10.58
N PHE A 73 7.85 -1.33 10.25
CA PHE A 73 6.70 -1.27 9.34
C PHE A 73 7.08 -1.85 7.97
N LEU A 74 8.19 -1.42 7.37
CA LEU A 74 8.68 -1.93 6.08
C LEU A 74 9.02 -3.42 6.14
N SER A 75 9.67 -3.87 7.21
CA SER A 75 9.96 -5.30 7.43
C SER A 75 8.69 -6.15 7.50
N THR A 76 7.65 -5.74 8.24
CA THR A 76 6.39 -6.48 8.30
C THR A 76 5.65 -6.43 6.98
N LEU A 77 5.70 -5.29 6.28
CA LEU A 77 5.10 -5.13 4.95
C LEU A 77 5.77 -6.06 3.94
N SER A 78 7.10 -6.17 3.90
CA SER A 78 7.82 -7.08 3.01
C SER A 78 7.50 -8.55 3.27
N ASN A 79 7.11 -8.90 4.49
CA ASN A 79 6.66 -10.23 4.90
C ASN A 79 5.15 -10.47 4.74
N SER A 80 4.47 -9.64 3.94
CA SER A 80 3.02 -9.74 3.71
C SER A 80 2.69 -9.55 2.24
N LYS A 81 1.66 -10.22 1.71
CA LYS A 81 1.22 -10.06 0.31
C LYS A 81 0.35 -8.81 0.12
N PHE A 82 -0.60 -8.61 1.01
CA PHE A 82 -1.60 -7.54 0.96
C PHE A 82 -1.49 -6.64 2.19
N MET A 83 -1.92 -5.39 2.06
CA MET A 83 -2.01 -4.47 3.18
C MET A 83 -3.31 -3.66 3.16
N ILE A 84 -4.01 -3.58 4.30
CA ILE A 84 -5.16 -2.69 4.47
C ILE A 84 -4.72 -1.22 4.40
N CYS A 85 -5.27 -0.48 3.45
CA CYS A 85 -4.94 0.92 3.17
C CYS A 85 -6.19 1.81 3.27
N PRO A 86 -6.68 2.10 4.48
CA PRO A 86 -7.86 2.93 4.66
C PRO A 86 -7.52 4.41 4.42
N VAL A 87 -8.52 5.17 3.95
CA VAL A 87 -8.39 6.62 3.78
C VAL A 87 -7.89 7.29 5.06
N GLY A 88 -7.06 8.31 4.90
CA GLY A 88 -6.49 9.08 6.00
C GLY A 88 -7.04 10.49 6.04
N ASN A 89 -6.17 11.48 6.29
CA ASN A 89 -6.51 12.90 6.17
C ASN A 89 -6.79 13.30 4.71
N ALA A 90 -6.18 12.58 3.77
CA ALA A 90 -6.48 12.67 2.34
C ALA A 90 -7.04 11.32 1.86
N ILE A 91 -7.76 11.36 0.75
CA ILE A 91 -8.39 10.17 0.15
C ILE A 91 -7.33 9.21 -0.38
N ASP A 92 -6.29 9.71 -1.04
CA ASP A 92 -5.08 8.98 -1.42
C ASP A 92 -3.98 9.24 -0.38
N CYS A 93 -3.76 8.33 0.52
CA CYS A 93 -2.71 8.51 1.51
C CYS A 93 -1.38 7.91 1.01
N HIS A 94 -0.28 8.46 1.54
CA HIS A 94 1.09 7.98 1.22
C HIS A 94 1.26 6.47 1.40
N ARG A 95 0.49 5.85 2.28
CA ARG A 95 0.52 4.41 2.56
C ARG A 95 0.23 3.56 1.32
N ASN A 96 -0.69 4.02 0.47
CA ASN A 96 -1.05 3.31 -0.76
C ASN A 96 0.18 3.16 -1.68
N TRP A 97 0.97 4.23 -1.79
CA TRP A 97 2.17 4.28 -2.60
C TRP A 97 3.34 3.51 -1.96
N GLU A 98 3.53 3.61 -0.64
CA GLU A 98 4.55 2.84 0.09
C GLU A 98 4.35 1.33 -0.12
N VAL A 99 3.10 0.85 -0.11
CA VAL A 99 2.77 -0.56 -0.37
C VAL A 99 3.17 -0.97 -1.79
N LEU A 100 2.87 -0.15 -2.80
CA LEU A 100 3.25 -0.41 -4.19
C LEU A 100 4.78 -0.37 -4.38
N TYR A 101 5.49 0.58 -3.77
CA TYR A 101 6.96 0.62 -3.80
C TYR A 101 7.60 -0.64 -3.21
N MET A 102 6.97 -1.24 -2.21
CA MET A 102 7.39 -2.51 -1.62
C MET A 102 6.95 -3.74 -2.43
N ARG A 103 6.37 -3.54 -3.64
CA ARG A 103 5.82 -4.60 -4.49
C ARG A 103 4.80 -5.46 -3.75
N ARG A 104 3.90 -4.80 -3.02
CA ARG A 104 2.79 -5.40 -2.29
C ARG A 104 1.47 -4.83 -2.78
N VAL A 105 0.37 -5.48 -2.46
CA VAL A 105 -0.95 -5.12 -2.95
C VAL A 105 -1.72 -4.31 -1.91
N PRO A 106 -2.01 -3.03 -2.16
CA PRO A 106 -2.89 -2.27 -1.28
C PRO A 106 -4.33 -2.79 -1.39
N VAL A 107 -4.99 -2.98 -0.24
CA VAL A 107 -6.42 -3.26 -0.16
C VAL A 107 -7.13 -1.98 0.24
N MET A 108 -7.96 -1.46 -0.65
CA MET A 108 -8.64 -0.16 -0.51
C MET A 108 -10.15 -0.32 -0.58
N LYS A 109 -10.87 0.54 0.15
CA LYS A 109 -12.31 0.68 -0.05
C LYS A 109 -12.58 1.34 -1.40
N ARG A 110 -13.58 0.85 -2.14
CA ARG A 110 -13.99 1.41 -3.43
C ARG A 110 -14.32 2.89 -3.32
N HIS A 111 -13.79 3.66 -4.24
CA HIS A 111 -14.08 5.06 -4.42
C HIS A 111 -13.75 5.45 -5.88
N PRO A 112 -14.65 6.13 -6.63
CA PRO A 112 -14.43 6.42 -8.05
C PRO A 112 -13.10 7.11 -8.35
N TYR A 113 -12.68 8.04 -7.49
CA TYR A 113 -11.38 8.71 -7.62
C TYR A 113 -10.20 7.73 -7.45
N LEU A 114 -10.24 6.85 -6.43
CA LEU A 114 -9.15 5.88 -6.19
C LEU A 114 -9.10 4.82 -7.30
N GLU A 115 -10.24 4.30 -7.74
CA GLU A 115 -10.31 3.34 -8.83
C GLU A 115 -9.72 3.93 -10.12
N LYS A 116 -9.97 5.21 -10.39
CA LYS A 116 -9.38 5.90 -11.54
C LYS A 116 -7.88 6.19 -11.35
N LEU A 117 -7.47 6.62 -10.16
CA LEU A 117 -6.07 6.92 -9.86
C LEU A 117 -5.18 5.69 -9.97
N PHE A 118 -5.67 4.54 -9.48
CA PHE A 118 -4.94 3.29 -9.40
C PHE A 118 -5.32 2.28 -10.48
N GLU A 119 -6.01 2.67 -11.56
CA GLU A 119 -6.52 1.77 -12.60
C GLU A 119 -5.45 0.89 -13.28
N ASN A 120 -4.18 1.34 -13.27
CA ASN A 120 -3.04 0.64 -13.88
C ASN A 120 -2.12 -0.03 -12.85
N TYR A 121 -2.53 -0.09 -11.60
CA TYR A 121 -1.72 -0.65 -10.52
C TYR A 121 -2.41 -1.86 -9.87
N PRO A 122 -1.66 -2.83 -9.35
CA PRO A 122 -2.22 -4.00 -8.68
C PRO A 122 -2.82 -3.61 -7.32
N VAL A 123 -4.09 -3.27 -7.32
CA VAL A 123 -4.85 -2.85 -6.13
C VAL A 123 -6.10 -3.72 -5.97
N LEU A 124 -6.34 -4.20 -4.76
CA LEU A 124 -7.58 -4.90 -4.42
C LEU A 124 -8.60 -3.91 -3.86
N PHE A 125 -9.67 -3.67 -4.61
CA PHE A 125 -10.79 -2.84 -4.16
C PHE A 125 -11.90 -3.68 -3.54
N VAL A 126 -12.36 -3.27 -2.35
CA VAL A 126 -13.46 -3.91 -1.59
C VAL A 126 -14.54 -2.90 -1.23
N ASP A 127 -15.78 -3.33 -1.06
CA ASP A 127 -16.85 -2.43 -0.62
C ASP A 127 -16.74 -2.12 0.87
N LYS A 128 -16.33 -3.11 1.67
CA LYS A 128 -16.10 -2.98 3.13
C LYS A 128 -14.87 -3.80 3.52
N TYR A 129 -14.12 -3.34 4.53
CA TYR A 129 -12.99 -4.10 5.04
C TYR A 129 -13.40 -5.41 5.75
N SER A 130 -14.67 -5.54 6.18
CA SER A 130 -15.24 -6.81 6.67
C SER A 130 -15.33 -7.89 5.59
N ASP A 131 -15.31 -7.51 4.32
CA ASP A 131 -15.39 -8.46 3.20
C ASP A 131 -14.04 -9.11 2.89
N VAL A 132 -12.95 -8.62 3.52
CA VAL A 132 -11.60 -9.16 3.35
C VAL A 132 -11.47 -10.47 4.12
N THR A 133 -11.56 -11.56 3.40
CA THR A 133 -11.40 -12.92 3.91
C THR A 133 -10.12 -13.55 3.37
N LYS A 134 -9.67 -14.66 3.99
CA LYS A 134 -8.54 -15.44 3.49
C LYS A 134 -8.78 -15.90 2.05
N ASP A 135 -9.98 -16.38 1.75
CA ASP A 135 -10.33 -16.90 0.44
C ASP A 135 -10.36 -15.80 -0.62
N LEU A 136 -10.85 -14.59 -0.27
CA LEU A 136 -10.78 -13.43 -1.16
C LEU A 136 -9.33 -13.08 -1.51
N LEU A 137 -8.42 -13.06 -0.54
CA LEU A 137 -7.01 -12.75 -0.78
C LEU A 137 -6.34 -13.82 -1.64
N ILE A 138 -6.60 -15.10 -1.40
CA ILE A 138 -6.08 -16.21 -2.20
C ILE A 138 -6.63 -16.13 -3.64
N ALA A 139 -7.92 -15.86 -3.82
CA ALA A 139 -8.53 -15.71 -5.16
C ALA A 139 -7.93 -14.53 -5.96
N ASN A 140 -7.35 -13.54 -5.27
CA ASN A 140 -6.72 -12.38 -5.88
C ASN A 140 -5.17 -12.42 -5.84
N ASP A 141 -4.55 -13.60 -5.66
CA ASP A 141 -3.09 -13.75 -5.63
C ASP A 141 -2.41 -13.29 -6.92
N HIS A 142 -3.12 -13.29 -8.05
CA HIS A 142 -2.63 -12.74 -9.31
C HIS A 142 -2.23 -11.26 -9.22
N LEU A 143 -2.89 -10.45 -8.36
CA LEU A 143 -2.50 -9.06 -8.10
C LEU A 143 -1.13 -8.99 -7.41
N PHE A 144 -0.84 -9.94 -6.53
CA PHE A 144 0.48 -10.01 -5.90
C PHE A 144 1.57 -10.36 -6.91
N GLN A 145 1.30 -11.29 -7.83
CA GLN A 145 2.25 -11.61 -8.93
C GLN A 145 2.49 -10.37 -9.82
N GLN A 146 1.43 -9.63 -10.17
CA GLN A 146 1.57 -8.37 -10.89
C GLN A 146 2.39 -7.33 -10.12
N ALA A 147 2.23 -7.26 -8.79
CA ALA A 147 3.01 -6.34 -7.96
C ALA A 147 4.51 -6.70 -7.93
N LEU A 148 4.85 -7.99 -7.92
CA LEU A 148 6.24 -8.45 -8.00
C LEU A 148 6.91 -8.06 -9.33
N GLU A 149 6.19 -8.15 -10.43
CA GLU A 149 6.67 -7.84 -11.77
C GLU A 149 6.64 -6.34 -12.11
N MET A 150 6.04 -5.52 -11.25
CA MET A 150 5.84 -4.10 -11.52
C MET A 150 7.17 -3.34 -11.66
N ASN A 151 7.27 -2.55 -12.72
CA ASN A 151 8.40 -1.63 -12.87
C ASN A 151 8.24 -0.43 -11.95
N LEU A 152 9.06 -0.34 -10.91
CA LEU A 152 9.01 0.74 -9.92
C LEU A 152 9.27 2.14 -10.51
N SER A 153 9.90 2.23 -11.69
CA SER A 153 10.07 3.52 -12.38
C SER A 153 8.74 4.16 -12.76
N ASP A 154 7.68 3.35 -12.94
CA ASP A 154 6.34 3.84 -13.27
C ASP A 154 5.65 4.57 -12.12
N LEU A 155 6.16 4.37 -10.88
CA LEU A 155 5.71 5.06 -9.68
C LEU A 155 6.43 6.40 -9.44
N THR A 156 7.29 6.85 -10.34
CA THR A 156 8.00 8.13 -10.18
C THR A 156 7.17 9.31 -10.69
N LEU A 157 7.37 10.50 -10.09
CA LEU A 157 6.68 11.72 -10.50
C LEU A 157 6.79 12.02 -12.02
N PRO A 158 7.97 11.94 -12.66
CA PRO A 158 8.08 12.16 -14.10
C PRO A 158 7.14 11.26 -14.90
N LYS A 159 7.14 9.96 -14.60
CA LYS A 159 6.30 9.00 -15.32
C LYS A 159 4.80 9.23 -15.07
N PHE A 160 4.44 9.63 -13.86
CA PHE A 160 3.05 10.01 -13.56
C PHE A 160 2.60 11.21 -14.40
N PHE A 161 3.42 12.26 -14.52
CA PHE A 161 3.13 13.40 -15.36
C PHE A 161 3.09 13.03 -16.85
N ASP A 162 4.00 12.19 -17.33
CA ASP A 162 3.99 11.67 -18.70
C ASP A 162 2.68 10.94 -19.00
N ASN A 163 2.19 10.12 -18.09
CA ASN A 163 0.92 9.42 -18.24
C ASN A 163 -0.27 10.40 -18.28
N ILE A 164 -0.26 11.46 -17.48
CA ILE A 164 -1.29 12.52 -17.54
C ILE A 164 -1.22 13.24 -18.88
N VAL A 165 -0.06 13.73 -19.29
CA VAL A 165 0.12 14.48 -20.54
C VAL A 165 -0.31 13.63 -21.74
N ASN A 166 0.10 12.37 -21.81
CA ASN A 166 -0.27 11.47 -22.91
C ASN A 166 -1.79 11.22 -23.01
N ARG A 167 -2.52 11.27 -21.89
CA ARG A 167 -3.99 11.15 -21.89
C ARG A 167 -4.70 12.40 -22.42
N TYR A 168 -4.14 13.58 -22.17
CA TYR A 168 -4.81 14.85 -22.51
C TYR A 168 -4.29 15.53 -23.78
N VAL A 169 -3.10 15.15 -24.26
CA VAL A 169 -2.49 15.75 -25.47
C VAL A 169 -2.73 14.88 -26.71
N ASN A 170 -2.98 13.58 -26.53
CA ASN A 170 -3.20 12.63 -27.63
C ASN A 170 -4.68 12.25 -27.83
N THR A 171 -5.61 12.99 -27.20
CA THR A 171 -7.05 12.96 -27.48
C THR A 171 -7.47 14.20 -28.25
#